data_662802d0156e2c49f0cfb1df592ff9ca
#
_entry.id   662802d0156e2c49f0cfb1df592ff9ca
#
_cell.length_a   1.000
_cell.length_b   1.000
_cell.length_c   1.000
_cell.angle_alpha   90.00
_cell.angle_beta   90.00
_cell.angle_gamma   90.00
#
_symmetry.space_group_name_H-M   'P 1'
#
loop_
_entity.id
_entity.type
_entity.pdbx_description
1 polymer ?
#
loop_
_entity_poly.entity_id
_entity_poly.type
_entity_poly.pdbx_seq_one_letter_code
_entity_poly.pdbx_strand_id
1 'polypeptide(L)'
;MEEIKYKRLELSDAENIIIEYNKDSLEKFIENKENYLFVGIKDNEIIAFLYGYGMLRPDGKSMFYIHSVDVITEYQSKGIGTKLMEFTLEYIKKENKYYKFFVLTENDNIKACKLYQKYANRDEQVLFSNKI
;
A
#
# COMPACT_ATOMS: atom_id res chain seq x y z
N MET A 1 12.57 -21.50 6.08
CA MET A 1 11.81 -20.25 6.32
C MET A 1 10.52 -20.29 5.53
N GLU A 2 9.41 -20.08 6.19
CA GLU A 2 8.12 -20.10 5.54
C GLU A 2 7.99 -18.96 4.55
N GLU A 3 7.49 -19.27 3.40
CA GLU A 3 7.39 -18.35 2.30
C GLU A 3 6.18 -17.42 2.45
N ILE A 4 6.42 -16.13 2.33
CA ILE A 4 5.37 -15.13 2.31
C ILE A 4 5.04 -14.82 0.86
N LYS A 5 3.77 -14.92 0.51
CA LYS A 5 3.30 -14.64 -0.82
C LYS A 5 2.78 -13.20 -0.90
N TYR A 6 3.28 -12.44 -1.85
CA TYR A 6 2.83 -11.06 -2.08
C TYR A 6 1.96 -11.02 -3.32
N LYS A 7 0.83 -10.32 -3.22
CA LYS A 7 -0.07 -10.18 -4.35
C LYS A 7 -0.96 -8.95 -4.21
N ARG A 8 -1.54 -8.53 -5.32
CA ARG A 8 -2.64 -7.57 -5.31
C ARG A 8 -3.92 -8.34 -4.97
N LEU A 9 -4.64 -7.87 -3.96
CA LEU A 9 -5.89 -8.51 -3.53
C LEU A 9 -7.02 -8.15 -4.48
N GLU A 10 -7.77 -9.18 -4.90
CA GLU A 10 -8.94 -9.03 -5.77
C GLU A 10 -10.20 -9.50 -5.04
N LEU A 11 -11.39 -9.19 -5.61
CA LEU A 11 -12.66 -9.56 -4.98
C LEU A 11 -12.78 -11.06 -4.70
N SER A 12 -12.29 -11.88 -5.63
CA SER A 12 -12.33 -13.34 -5.47
C SER A 12 -11.50 -13.83 -4.27
N ASP A 13 -10.47 -13.07 -3.89
CA ASP A 13 -9.63 -13.43 -2.74
C ASP A 13 -10.32 -13.13 -1.41
N ALA A 14 -11.20 -12.14 -1.39
CA ALA A 14 -11.85 -11.69 -0.15
C ALA A 14 -12.71 -12.76 0.51
N GLU A 15 -13.15 -13.76 -0.23
CA GLU A 15 -13.95 -14.86 0.29
C GLU A 15 -13.11 -15.91 1.03
N ASN A 16 -11.83 -16.01 0.72
CA ASN A 16 -10.95 -17.08 1.19
C ASN A 16 -9.88 -16.63 2.18
N ILE A 17 -9.78 -15.33 2.40
CA ILE A 17 -8.74 -14.76 3.26
C ILE A 17 -9.40 -14.08 4.44
N ILE A 18 -8.89 -14.38 5.64
CA ILE A 18 -9.40 -13.77 6.87
C ILE A 18 -8.92 -12.33 6.92
N ILE A 19 -9.86 -11.39 6.84
CA ILE A 19 -9.57 -9.96 6.87
C ILE A 19 -10.40 -9.32 7.97
N GLU A 20 -9.74 -8.59 8.87
CA GLU A 20 -10.39 -7.83 9.92
C GLU A 20 -10.83 -6.44 9.41
N TYR A 21 -11.55 -6.41 8.30
CA TYR A 21 -12.07 -5.18 7.74
C TYR A 21 -13.58 -5.21 7.65
N ASN A 22 -14.16 -4.03 7.51
CA ASN A 22 -15.56 -3.94 7.10
C ASN A 22 -15.67 -4.51 5.68
N LYS A 23 -16.39 -5.62 5.55
CA LYS A 23 -16.49 -6.35 4.28
C LYS A 23 -17.05 -5.50 3.15
N ASP A 24 -18.11 -4.73 3.43
CA ASP A 24 -18.73 -3.86 2.41
C ASP A 24 -17.77 -2.78 1.94
N SER A 25 -17.04 -2.17 2.86
CA SER A 25 -16.04 -1.15 2.52
C SER A 25 -14.89 -1.73 1.71
N LEU A 26 -14.46 -2.93 2.06
CA LEU A 26 -13.40 -3.61 1.33
C LEU A 26 -13.83 -3.92 -0.11
N GLU A 27 -15.04 -4.45 -0.29
CA GLU A 27 -15.55 -4.76 -1.62
C GLU A 27 -15.67 -3.50 -2.48
N LYS A 28 -16.21 -2.41 -1.92
CA LYS A 28 -16.29 -1.12 -2.62
C LYS A 28 -14.92 -0.57 -2.98
N PHE A 29 -13.96 -0.72 -2.08
CA PHE A 29 -12.59 -0.30 -2.35
C PHE A 29 -12.01 -1.05 -3.54
N ILE A 30 -12.12 -2.37 -3.54
CA ILE A 30 -11.55 -3.23 -4.59
C ILE A 30 -12.27 -3.06 -5.93
N GLU A 31 -13.56 -2.78 -5.93
CA GLU A 31 -14.34 -2.57 -7.16
C GLU A 31 -13.81 -1.43 -8.01
N ASN A 32 -13.25 -0.40 -7.39
CA ASN A 32 -12.61 0.69 -8.13
C ASN A 32 -11.20 0.26 -8.50
N LYS A 33 -10.94 0.06 -9.78
CA LYS A 33 -9.66 -0.45 -10.29
C LYS A 33 -8.49 0.51 -10.11
N GLU A 34 -8.76 1.78 -9.80
CA GLU A 34 -7.72 2.74 -9.47
C GLU A 34 -7.33 2.67 -7.99
N ASN A 35 -8.03 1.87 -7.20
CA ASN A 35 -7.65 1.55 -5.84
C ASN A 35 -6.85 0.25 -5.84
N TYR A 36 -5.78 0.22 -5.06
CA TYR A 36 -4.87 -0.92 -5.01
C TYR A 36 -4.71 -1.37 -3.57
N LEU A 37 -4.83 -2.67 -3.36
CA LEU A 37 -4.53 -3.28 -2.07
C LEU A 37 -3.55 -4.42 -2.31
N PHE A 38 -2.34 -4.27 -1.81
CA PHE A 38 -1.29 -5.29 -1.90
C PHE A 38 -1.11 -5.92 -0.54
N VAL A 39 -0.95 -7.23 -0.52
CA VAL A 39 -0.88 -7.98 0.75
C VAL A 39 0.30 -8.94 0.75
N GLY A 40 0.79 -9.21 1.96
CA GLY A 40 1.67 -10.33 2.22
C GLY A 40 0.87 -11.40 2.95
N ILE A 41 0.86 -12.61 2.42
CA ILE A 41 0.05 -13.72 2.92
C ILE A 41 0.95 -14.84 3.40
N LYS A 42 0.66 -15.35 4.58
CA LYS A 42 1.30 -16.54 5.13
C LYS A 42 0.21 -17.42 5.74
N ASP A 43 0.17 -18.69 5.33
CA ASP A 43 -0.81 -19.66 5.84
C ASP A 43 -2.26 -19.15 5.73
N ASN A 44 -2.62 -18.56 4.60
CA ASN A 44 -3.93 -17.97 4.31
C ASN A 44 -4.31 -16.78 5.18
N GLU A 45 -3.37 -16.23 5.93
CA GLU A 45 -3.57 -15.02 6.72
C GLU A 45 -2.85 -13.83 6.10
N ILE A 46 -3.49 -12.68 6.10
CA ILE A 46 -2.84 -11.44 5.72
C ILE A 46 -2.00 -10.98 6.90
N ILE A 47 -0.69 -10.96 6.72
CA ILE A 47 0.26 -10.50 7.75
C ILE A 47 0.80 -9.11 7.49
N ALA A 48 0.56 -8.58 6.29
CA ALA A 48 0.98 -7.24 5.92
C ALA A 48 0.09 -6.73 4.80
N PHE A 49 -0.12 -5.42 4.76
CA PHE A 49 -0.84 -4.81 3.66
C PHE A 49 -0.29 -3.42 3.34
N LEU A 50 -0.51 -3.03 2.11
CA LEU A 50 -0.28 -1.69 1.62
C LEU A 50 -1.45 -1.33 0.71
N TYR A 51 -2.09 -0.20 0.96
CA TYR A 51 -3.10 0.25 0.02
C TYR A 51 -2.86 1.69 -0.41
N GLY A 52 -3.33 1.97 -1.61
CA GLY A 52 -3.15 3.27 -2.21
C GLY A 52 -4.09 3.50 -3.38
N TYR A 53 -3.93 4.65 -3.99
CA TYR A 53 -4.87 5.13 -5.00
C TYR A 53 -4.14 5.64 -6.22
N GLY A 54 -4.62 5.26 -7.40
CA GLY A 54 -4.24 5.93 -8.63
C GLY A 54 -4.99 7.24 -8.71
N MET A 55 -4.26 8.34 -8.75
CA MET A 55 -4.81 9.68 -8.85
C MET A 55 -4.66 10.17 -10.27
N LEU A 56 -5.71 9.99 -11.07
CA LEU A 56 -5.71 10.42 -12.46
C LEU A 56 -5.77 11.94 -12.54
N ARG A 57 -5.01 12.50 -13.46
CA ARG A 57 -4.96 13.95 -13.68
C ARG A 57 -5.29 14.29 -15.13
N PRO A 58 -6.00 15.40 -15.36
CA PRO A 58 -6.34 15.83 -16.71
C PRO A 58 -5.13 16.13 -17.60
N ASP A 59 -3.98 16.46 -16.97
CA ASP A 59 -2.75 16.76 -17.72
C ASP A 59 -1.94 15.50 -18.09
N GLY A 60 -2.47 14.32 -17.74
CA GLY A 60 -1.81 13.05 -18.01
C GLY A 60 -0.70 12.68 -17.03
N LYS A 61 -0.38 13.55 -16.08
CA LYS A 61 0.65 13.28 -15.06
C LYS A 61 0.03 12.66 -13.83
N SER A 62 -0.57 11.50 -14.00
CA SER A 62 -1.22 10.76 -12.93
C SER A 62 -0.21 10.26 -11.91
N MET A 63 -0.60 10.22 -10.65
CA MET A 63 0.27 9.84 -9.55
C MET A 63 -0.31 8.65 -8.80
N PHE A 64 0.55 7.88 -8.16
CA PHE A 64 0.13 6.82 -7.24
C PHE A 64 0.38 7.28 -5.81
N TYR A 65 -0.67 7.32 -5.01
CA TYR A 65 -0.57 7.67 -3.59
C TYR A 65 -0.59 6.42 -2.74
N ILE A 66 0.48 6.18 -2.00
CA ILE A 66 0.52 5.12 -0.99
C ILE A 66 -0.06 5.68 0.30
N HIS A 67 -1.22 5.18 0.70
CA HIS A 67 -1.93 5.70 1.86
C HIS A 67 -1.47 5.05 3.17
N SER A 68 -1.30 3.73 3.18
CA SER A 68 -0.98 3.01 4.41
C SER A 68 -0.14 1.77 4.10
N VAL A 69 0.83 1.54 4.97
CA VAL A 69 1.64 0.31 4.96
C VAL A 69 1.64 -0.21 6.40
N ASP A 70 1.26 -1.46 6.59
CA ASP A 70 1.22 -2.05 7.92
C ASP A 70 1.67 -3.50 7.90
N VAL A 71 2.35 -3.91 8.96
CA VAL A 71 2.78 -5.28 9.18
C VAL A 71 2.34 -5.66 10.59
N ILE A 72 1.69 -6.82 10.75
CA ILE A 72 1.24 -7.24 12.07
C ILE A 72 2.45 -7.38 13.01
N THR A 73 2.23 -7.13 14.29
CA THR A 73 3.29 -6.96 15.28
C THR A 73 4.30 -8.11 15.29
N GLU A 74 3.82 -9.36 15.23
CA GLU A 74 4.68 -10.55 15.30
C GLU A 74 5.64 -10.68 14.11
N TYR A 75 5.34 -10.00 13.02
CA TYR A 75 6.15 -10.07 11.79
C TYR A 75 6.92 -8.80 11.51
N GLN A 76 6.90 -7.82 12.40
CA GLN A 76 7.65 -6.59 12.22
C GLN A 76 9.16 -6.82 12.37
N SER A 77 9.95 -5.92 11.80
CA SER A 77 11.42 -5.94 11.83
C SER A 77 12.05 -7.15 11.15
N LYS A 78 11.34 -7.74 10.19
CA LYS A 78 11.82 -8.90 9.40
C LYS A 78 11.96 -8.59 7.91
N GLY A 79 11.88 -7.32 7.53
CA GLY A 79 12.02 -6.90 6.15
C GLY A 79 10.76 -7.06 5.30
N ILE A 80 9.62 -7.39 5.90
CA ILE A 80 8.37 -7.61 5.18
C ILE A 80 7.84 -6.31 4.57
N GLY A 81 7.89 -5.22 5.32
CA GLY A 81 7.49 -3.91 4.81
C GLY A 81 8.30 -3.49 3.59
N THR A 82 9.60 -3.75 3.62
CA THR A 82 10.49 -3.47 2.49
C THR A 82 10.10 -4.31 1.26
N LYS A 83 9.88 -5.60 1.45
CA LYS A 83 9.47 -6.48 0.34
C LYS A 83 8.12 -6.10 -0.23
N LEU A 84 7.19 -5.70 0.62
CA LEU A 84 5.88 -5.24 0.18
C LEU A 84 5.98 -3.95 -0.63
N MET A 85 6.83 -3.02 -0.21
CA MET A 85 7.11 -1.80 -0.98
C MET A 85 7.72 -2.13 -2.34
N GLU A 86 8.70 -3.00 -2.38
CA GLU A 86 9.33 -3.44 -3.63
C GLU A 86 8.31 -4.06 -4.59
N PHE A 87 7.48 -4.96 -4.07
CA PHE A 87 6.44 -5.59 -4.87
C PHE A 87 5.46 -4.55 -5.43
N THR A 88 5.01 -3.64 -4.58
CA THR A 88 4.07 -2.59 -4.96
C THR A 88 4.65 -1.69 -6.06
N LEU A 89 5.85 -1.17 -5.84
CA LEU A 89 6.46 -0.24 -6.80
C LEU A 89 6.74 -0.91 -8.14
N GLU A 90 7.15 -2.16 -8.13
CA GLU A 90 7.36 -2.90 -9.37
C GLU A 90 6.04 -3.13 -10.11
N TYR A 91 4.99 -3.49 -9.38
CA TYR A 91 3.65 -3.66 -9.97
C TYR A 91 3.15 -2.37 -10.61
N ILE A 92 3.24 -1.27 -9.88
CA ILE A 92 2.77 0.05 -10.35
C ILE A 92 3.60 0.52 -11.56
N LYS A 93 4.90 0.26 -11.54
CA LYS A 93 5.77 0.59 -12.68
C LYS A 93 5.34 -0.15 -13.96
N LYS A 94 4.98 -1.42 -13.84
CA LYS A 94 4.53 -2.23 -14.97
C LYS A 94 3.19 -1.77 -15.53
N GLU A 95 2.34 -1.15 -14.70
CA GLU A 95 1.08 -0.57 -15.17
C GLU A 95 1.30 0.56 -16.17
N ASN A 96 2.41 1.25 -16.07
CA ASN A 96 2.82 2.33 -16.98
C ASN A 96 1.77 3.46 -17.10
N LYS A 97 1.13 3.79 -15.99
CA LYS A 97 0.09 4.83 -15.92
C LYS A 97 0.52 6.04 -15.11
N TYR A 98 1.45 5.86 -14.19
CA TYR A 98 1.79 6.86 -13.19
C TYR A 98 3.20 7.37 -13.39
N TYR A 99 3.37 8.70 -13.38
CA TYR A 99 4.69 9.25 -13.58
C TYR A 99 5.49 9.36 -12.28
N LYS A 100 4.79 9.33 -11.12
CA LYS A 100 5.46 9.27 -9.81
C LYS A 100 4.52 8.71 -8.75
N PHE A 101 5.10 8.32 -7.63
CA PHE A 101 4.34 7.99 -6.43
C PHE A 101 4.72 8.94 -5.30
N PHE A 102 3.87 9.02 -4.29
CA PHE A 102 4.20 9.70 -3.05
C PHE A 102 3.54 9.00 -1.87
N VAL A 103 4.07 9.26 -0.68
CA VAL A 103 3.57 8.72 0.57
C VAL A 103 3.73 9.78 1.65
N LEU A 104 2.76 9.87 2.53
CA LEU A 104 2.78 10.82 3.64
C LEU A 104 2.94 10.06 4.95
N THR A 105 3.73 10.60 5.85
CA THR A 105 3.85 10.07 7.20
C THR A 105 4.18 11.21 8.16
N GLU A 106 3.94 10.97 9.45
CA GLU A 106 4.31 11.94 10.45
C GLU A 106 5.83 12.07 10.54
N ASN A 107 6.28 13.28 10.80
CA ASN A 107 7.70 13.61 10.85
C ASN A 107 8.45 12.80 11.91
N ASP A 108 7.78 12.45 13.00
CA ASP A 108 8.36 11.71 14.11
C ASP A 108 8.19 10.18 14.01
N ASN A 109 7.55 9.70 12.95
CA ASN A 109 7.44 8.26 12.70
C ASN A 109 8.73 7.77 12.05
N ILE A 110 9.70 7.46 12.89
CA ILE A 110 11.06 7.11 12.47
C ILE A 110 11.08 5.83 11.62
N LYS A 111 10.31 4.82 12.00
CA LYS A 111 10.26 3.55 11.24
C LYS A 111 9.74 3.77 9.82
N ALA A 112 8.64 4.52 9.70
CA ALA A 112 8.07 4.81 8.39
C ALA A 112 9.03 5.65 7.53
N CYS A 113 9.63 6.68 8.12
CA CYS A 113 10.61 7.50 7.41
C CYS A 113 11.79 6.67 6.89
N LYS A 114 12.31 5.76 7.70
CA LYS A 114 13.40 4.86 7.28
C LYS A 114 12.99 3.97 6.12
N LEU A 115 11.76 3.45 6.14
CA LEU A 115 11.26 2.62 5.06
C LEU A 115 11.15 3.41 3.77
N TYR A 116 10.50 4.57 3.83
CA TYR A 116 10.21 5.35 2.62
C TYR A 116 11.45 6.01 2.01
N GLN A 117 12.44 6.39 2.83
CA GLN A 117 13.70 6.96 2.36
C GLN A 117 14.50 6.01 1.46
N LYS A 118 14.24 4.73 1.52
CA LYS A 118 14.86 3.75 0.62
C LYS A 118 14.40 3.92 -0.83
N TYR A 119 13.23 4.51 -1.03
CA TYR A 119 12.57 4.55 -2.34
C TYR A 119 12.26 5.96 -2.83
N ALA A 120 12.29 6.95 -1.98
CA ALA A 120 11.87 8.31 -2.32
C ALA A 120 12.65 9.35 -1.53
N ASN A 121 12.74 10.53 -2.10
CA ASN A 121 13.31 11.68 -1.42
C ASN A 121 12.26 12.36 -0.55
N ARG A 122 12.71 12.90 0.58
CA ARG A 122 11.84 13.65 1.46
C ARG A 122 11.58 15.05 0.88
N ASP A 123 10.33 15.38 0.69
CA ASP A 123 9.88 16.70 0.27
C ASP A 123 9.27 17.45 1.46
N GLU A 124 9.38 18.76 1.43
CA GLU A 124 8.76 19.59 2.46
C GLU A 124 7.48 20.21 1.93
N GLN A 125 6.36 19.69 2.41
CA GLN A 125 5.05 20.23 2.10
C GLN A 125 4.23 20.32 3.38
N VAL A 126 3.26 21.23 3.37
CA VAL A 126 2.39 21.42 4.52
C VAL A 126 1.02 20.84 4.20
N LEU A 127 0.53 19.96 5.08
CA LEU A 127 -0.80 19.37 4.95
C LEU A 127 -1.82 20.25 5.65
N PHE A 128 -2.90 20.59 4.95
CA PHE A 128 -4.07 21.25 5.53
C PHE A 128 -5.23 20.29 5.48
N SER A 129 -5.88 20.05 6.61
CA SER A 129 -7.00 19.12 6.69
C SER A 129 -8.02 19.57 7.73
N ASN A 130 -9.24 19.16 7.51
CA ASN A 130 -10.32 19.37 8.46
C ASN A 130 -11.40 18.31 8.22
N LYS A 131 -12.14 17.99 9.28
CA LYS A 131 -13.28 17.10 9.13
C LYS A 131 -14.40 17.82 8.39
N ILE A 132 -15.13 17.08 7.61
CA ILE A 132 -16.28 17.58 6.89
C ILE A 132 -17.56 17.34 7.67
#